data_21e358169a602aa8f7fcd2d4699e246c
#
_entry.id   21e358169a602aa8f7fcd2d4699e246c
#
_cell.length_a   1.000
_cell.length_b   1.000
_cell.length_c   1.000
_cell.angle_alpha   90.00
_cell.angle_beta   90.00
_cell.angle_gamma   90.00
#
_symmetry.space_group_name_H-M   'P 1'
#
loop_
_entity.id
_entity.type
_entity.pdbx_description
1 polymer ?
#
loop_
_entity_poly.entity_id
_entity_poly.type
_entity_poly.pdbx_seq_one_letter_code
_entity_poly.pdbx_strand_id
1 'polypeptide(L)'
;MRSKQISYYLDSSAILKLIIKEAESDSLRKFINTKVITSAISRVEVIRTLSLNDESLIIAGQMVLEKFELMPLSRPILTIAENFSPQITLRSLDALQVASVIFLSPMVKSLITYDKNMIKNAKALGISVVSPGIK
;
A
#
# COMPACT_ATOMS: atom_id res chain seq x y z
N MET A 1 -0.11 -21.74 -17.57
CA MET A 1 -0.21 -21.12 -17.21
C MET A 1 -0.64 -20.63 -16.45
N ARG A 2 -0.73 -20.38 -15.90
CA ARG A 2 -1.18 -19.90 -15.07
C ARG A 2 -1.64 -18.84 -14.94
N SER A 3 -2.24 -19.13 -14.66
CA SER A 3 -2.94 -17.93 -14.73
C SER A 3 -2.29 -16.88 -13.92
N LYS A 4 -2.41 -15.69 -14.37
CA LYS A 4 -1.83 -14.59 -13.77
C LYS A 4 -2.69 -14.13 -12.63
N GLN A 5 -2.16 -14.10 -11.46
CA GLN A 5 -2.83 -13.54 -10.32
C GLN A 5 -2.86 -12.03 -10.44
N ILE A 6 -4.03 -11.45 -10.26
CA ILE A 6 -4.15 -10.01 -10.22
C ILE A 6 -4.02 -9.58 -8.78
N SER A 7 -3.08 -8.71 -8.50
CA SER A 7 -2.75 -8.30 -7.16
C SER A 7 -3.15 -6.86 -6.90
N TYR A 8 -3.35 -6.58 -5.64
CA TYR A 8 -3.54 -5.21 -5.16
C TYR A 8 -2.32 -4.83 -4.35
N TYR A 9 -1.93 -3.57 -4.45
CA TYR A 9 -0.89 -3.01 -3.60
C TYR A 9 -1.58 -2.24 -2.48
N LEU A 10 -1.23 -2.56 -1.24
CA LEU A 10 -1.75 -1.86 -0.08
C LEU A 10 -0.66 -0.99 0.52
N ASP A 11 -0.94 0.29 0.73
CA ASP A 11 -0.02 1.13 1.47
C ASP A 11 -0.21 0.89 2.96
N SER A 12 0.57 1.57 3.79
CA SER A 12 0.51 1.36 5.23
C SER A 12 -0.86 1.73 5.81
N SER A 13 -1.55 2.73 5.26
CA SER A 13 -2.87 3.12 5.77
C SER A 13 -3.88 1.99 5.61
N ALA A 14 -3.81 1.28 4.50
CA ALA A 14 -4.70 0.16 4.25
C ALA A 14 -4.32 -1.05 5.10
N ILE A 15 -3.02 -1.32 5.21
CA ILE A 15 -2.57 -2.47 6.01
C ILE A 15 -2.98 -2.30 7.47
N LEU A 16 -2.89 -1.08 8.01
CA LEU A 16 -3.27 -0.84 9.39
C LEU A 16 -4.73 -1.16 9.65
N LYS A 17 -5.61 -1.00 8.66
CA LYS A 17 -7.02 -1.35 8.83
C LYS A 17 -7.26 -2.85 8.88
N LEU A 18 -6.29 -3.66 8.48
CA LEU A 18 -6.35 -5.11 8.64
C LEU A 18 -5.90 -5.55 10.03
N ILE A 19 -5.28 -4.64 10.79
CA ILE A 19 -4.74 -4.94 12.10
C ILE A 19 -5.58 -4.27 13.19
N ILE A 20 -5.90 -2.99 12.99
CA ILE A 20 -6.69 -2.19 13.91
C ILE A 20 -8.10 -2.10 13.35
N LYS A 21 -9.09 -2.52 14.13
CA LYS A 21 -10.46 -2.50 13.65
C LYS A 21 -10.98 -1.07 13.54
N GLU A 22 -11.42 -0.72 12.35
CA GLU A 22 -12.00 0.57 12.05
C GLU A 22 -13.22 0.36 11.16
N ALA A 23 -13.90 1.46 10.83
CA ALA A 23 -15.16 1.37 10.07
C ALA A 23 -15.00 0.63 8.75
N GLU A 24 -13.86 0.79 8.08
CA GLU A 24 -13.64 0.20 6.75
C GLU A 24 -13.05 -1.20 6.78
N SER A 25 -12.67 -1.69 7.96
CA SER A 25 -11.92 -2.95 8.04
C SER A 25 -12.64 -4.13 7.41
N ASP A 26 -13.95 -4.28 7.69
CA ASP A 26 -14.69 -5.41 7.13
C ASP A 26 -14.83 -5.32 5.63
N SER A 27 -15.12 -4.13 5.11
CA SER A 27 -15.21 -3.92 3.67
C SER A 27 -13.89 -4.23 2.98
N LEU A 28 -12.79 -3.82 3.59
CA LEU A 28 -11.47 -4.08 3.06
C LEU A 28 -11.18 -5.58 3.02
N ARG A 29 -11.48 -6.28 4.11
CA ARG A 29 -11.25 -7.73 4.15
C ARG A 29 -12.04 -8.46 3.09
N LYS A 30 -13.29 -8.05 2.89
CA LYS A 30 -14.13 -8.68 1.86
C LYS A 30 -13.63 -8.37 0.46
N PHE A 31 -13.09 -7.19 0.26
CA PHE A 31 -12.58 -6.78 -1.04
C PHE A 31 -11.36 -7.59 -1.44
N ILE A 32 -10.49 -7.89 -0.48
CA ILE A 32 -9.25 -8.61 -0.76
C ILE A 32 -9.55 -10.09 -0.89
N ASN A 33 -9.55 -10.59 -2.12
CA ASN A 33 -9.79 -12.01 -2.37
C ASN A 33 -8.72 -12.60 -3.27
N THR A 34 -7.57 -11.95 -3.34
CA THR A 34 -6.47 -12.42 -4.17
C THR A 34 -5.17 -12.00 -3.49
N LYS A 35 -4.07 -12.25 -4.17
CA LYS A 35 -2.75 -11.94 -3.65
C LYS A 35 -2.56 -10.44 -3.46
N VAL A 36 -1.91 -10.08 -2.38
CA VAL A 36 -1.62 -8.68 -2.07
C VAL A 36 -0.13 -8.46 -1.95
N ILE A 37 0.29 -7.27 -2.34
CA ILE A 37 1.69 -6.88 -2.38
C ILE A 37 1.85 -5.56 -1.66
N THR A 38 2.96 -5.38 -0.99
CA THR A 38 3.33 -4.08 -0.45
C THR A 38 4.85 -3.95 -0.52
N SER A 39 5.37 -2.81 -0.11
CA SER A 39 6.81 -2.59 -0.13
C SER A 39 7.42 -2.75 1.25
N ALA A 40 8.73 -2.90 1.28
CA ALA A 40 9.47 -2.94 2.54
C ALA A 40 9.23 -1.67 3.35
N ILE A 41 8.98 -0.54 2.68
CA ILE A 41 8.68 0.72 3.36
C ILE A 41 7.39 0.60 4.16
N SER A 42 6.36 -0.01 3.56
CA SER A 42 5.08 -0.17 4.26
C SER A 42 5.25 -0.97 5.53
N ARG A 43 6.06 -2.03 5.46
CA ARG A 43 6.29 -2.85 6.65
C ARG A 43 6.88 -2.02 7.77
N VAL A 44 7.88 -1.20 7.46
CA VAL A 44 8.50 -0.35 8.49
C VAL A 44 7.47 0.63 9.06
N GLU A 45 6.69 1.26 8.19
CA GLU A 45 5.69 2.22 8.64
C GLU A 45 4.64 1.58 9.54
N VAL A 46 4.15 0.40 9.16
CA VAL A 46 3.14 -0.30 9.95
C VAL A 46 3.70 -0.67 11.32
N ILE A 47 4.85 -1.31 11.36
CA ILE A 47 5.43 -1.74 12.64
C ILE A 47 5.77 -0.53 13.51
N ARG A 48 6.31 0.54 12.92
CA ARG A 48 6.60 1.74 13.71
C ARG A 48 5.34 2.38 14.27
N THR A 49 4.28 2.42 13.46
CA THR A 49 3.01 2.98 13.93
C THR A 49 2.47 2.18 15.11
N LEU A 50 2.49 0.85 15.01
CA LEU A 50 2.02 0.01 16.10
C LEU A 50 2.91 0.17 17.34
N SER A 51 4.23 0.21 17.13
CA SER A 51 5.18 0.36 18.22
C SER A 51 4.94 1.64 19.01
N LEU A 52 4.58 2.72 18.33
CA LEU A 52 4.40 4.02 18.97
C LEU A 52 3.00 4.21 19.55
N ASN A 53 2.02 3.46 19.09
CA ASN A 53 0.63 3.70 19.48
C ASN A 53 0.02 2.54 20.28
N ASP A 54 0.33 1.30 19.94
CA ASP A 54 -0.21 0.14 20.64
C ASP A 54 0.69 -1.06 20.40
N GLU A 55 1.71 -1.14 21.22
CA GLU A 55 2.73 -2.18 21.13
C GLU A 55 2.15 -3.59 21.22
N SER A 56 1.00 -3.74 21.89
CA SER A 56 0.38 -5.05 22.02
C SER A 56 -0.09 -5.64 20.70
N LEU A 57 -0.19 -4.80 19.65
CA LEU A 57 -0.64 -5.25 18.34
C LEU A 57 0.50 -5.62 17.41
N ILE A 58 1.75 -5.53 17.85
CA ILE A 58 2.88 -5.81 16.95
C ILE A 58 2.86 -7.22 16.42
N ILE A 59 2.57 -8.22 17.26
CA ILE A 59 2.55 -9.60 16.82
C ILE A 59 1.45 -9.82 15.78
N ALA A 60 0.26 -9.27 16.03
CA ALA A 60 -0.83 -9.36 15.06
C ALA A 60 -0.42 -8.69 13.74
N GLY A 61 0.26 -7.54 13.84
CA GLY A 61 0.75 -6.86 12.65
C GLY A 61 1.74 -7.68 11.85
N GLN A 62 2.67 -8.33 12.54
CA GLN A 62 3.63 -9.20 11.88
C GLN A 62 2.94 -10.36 11.16
N MET A 63 1.91 -10.92 11.80
CA MET A 63 1.17 -12.03 11.18
C MET A 63 0.42 -11.58 9.94
N VAL A 64 -0.15 -10.39 9.96
CA VAL A 64 -0.82 -9.85 8.79
C VAL A 64 0.18 -9.62 7.66
N LEU A 65 1.33 -9.03 7.99
CA LEU A 65 2.36 -8.72 7.00
C LEU A 65 2.95 -9.98 6.36
N GLU A 66 2.96 -11.10 7.07
CA GLU A 66 3.48 -12.34 6.51
C GLU A 66 2.65 -12.83 5.33
N LYS A 67 1.41 -12.38 5.21
CA LYS A 67 0.55 -12.78 4.10
C LYS A 67 0.77 -11.96 2.85
N PHE A 68 1.59 -10.92 2.93
CA PHE A 68 1.89 -10.06 1.79
C PHE A 68 3.17 -10.49 1.11
N GLU A 69 3.21 -10.30 -0.21
CA GLU A 69 4.51 -10.26 -0.88
C GLU A 69 5.12 -8.91 -0.56
N LEU A 70 6.39 -8.92 -0.24
CA LEU A 70 7.12 -7.68 0.05
C LEU A 70 8.06 -7.36 -1.08
N MET A 71 7.87 -6.16 -1.66
CA MET A 71 8.73 -5.66 -2.71
C MET A 71 9.88 -4.89 -2.07
N PRO A 72 11.13 -5.29 -2.31
CA PRO A 72 12.24 -4.50 -1.79
C PRO A 72 12.37 -3.19 -2.55
N LEU A 73 12.95 -2.21 -1.89
CA LEU A 73 13.27 -0.97 -2.59
C LEU A 73 14.43 -1.24 -3.53
N SER A 74 14.23 -0.95 -4.79
CA SER A 74 15.23 -1.16 -5.80
C SER A 74 15.59 0.17 -6.43
N ARG A 75 16.72 0.19 -7.15
CA ARG A 75 17.14 1.42 -7.83
C ARG A 75 16.06 1.96 -8.77
N PRO A 76 15.40 1.14 -9.60
CA PRO A 76 14.34 1.68 -10.47
C PRO A 76 13.23 2.38 -9.71
N ILE A 77 12.82 1.85 -8.56
CA ILE A 77 11.77 2.46 -7.76
C ILE A 77 12.24 3.82 -7.23
N LEU A 78 13.47 3.88 -6.74
CA LEU A 78 14.02 5.13 -6.25
C LEU A 78 14.07 6.17 -7.37
N THR A 79 14.48 5.76 -8.56
CA THR A 79 14.56 6.66 -9.71
C THR A 79 13.17 7.19 -10.09
N ILE A 80 12.15 6.34 -10.10
CA ILE A 80 10.80 6.79 -10.40
C ILE A 80 10.36 7.85 -9.39
N ALA A 81 10.58 7.58 -8.11
CA ALA A 81 10.15 8.50 -7.05
C ALA A 81 10.84 9.85 -7.17
N GLU A 82 12.14 9.84 -7.45
CA GLU A 82 12.93 11.08 -7.57
C GLU A 82 12.48 11.96 -8.72
N ASN A 83 11.89 11.36 -9.74
CA ASN A 83 11.57 12.06 -10.97
C ASN A 83 10.12 12.46 -11.13
N PHE A 84 9.30 12.32 -10.09
CA PHE A 84 7.94 12.86 -10.14
C PHE A 84 8.01 14.38 -10.32
N SER A 85 7.08 14.90 -11.13
CA SER A 85 7.04 16.35 -11.36
C SER A 85 6.64 17.08 -10.09
N PRO A 86 6.96 18.38 -9.98
CA PRO A 86 6.57 19.16 -8.79
C PRO A 86 5.07 19.25 -8.53
N GLN A 87 4.24 18.97 -9.53
CA GLN A 87 2.80 18.94 -9.33
C GLN A 87 2.37 17.75 -8.49
N ILE A 88 3.20 16.72 -8.40
CA ILE A 88 2.94 15.58 -7.54
C ILE A 88 3.41 15.96 -6.15
N THR A 89 2.49 16.07 -5.20
CA THR A 89 2.77 16.62 -3.88
C THR A 89 3.04 15.54 -2.83
N LEU A 90 3.46 14.36 -3.26
CA LEU A 90 3.78 13.26 -2.36
C LEU A 90 5.07 13.55 -1.61
N ARG A 91 5.08 13.23 -0.30
CA ARG A 91 6.31 13.25 0.47
C ARG A 91 7.13 12.01 0.14
N SER A 92 8.37 11.99 0.60
CA SER A 92 9.33 10.96 0.19
C SER A 92 8.83 9.53 0.37
N LEU A 93 8.30 9.20 1.54
CA LEU A 93 7.85 7.81 1.77
C LEU A 93 6.64 7.47 0.92
N ASP A 94 5.71 8.41 0.76
CA ASP A 94 4.54 8.18 -0.07
C ASP A 94 4.93 8.10 -1.55
N ALA A 95 5.92 8.90 -1.96
CA ALA A 95 6.43 8.82 -3.32
C ALA A 95 7.01 7.45 -3.61
N LEU A 96 7.72 6.87 -2.64
CA LEU A 96 8.26 5.52 -2.79
C LEU A 96 7.14 4.48 -2.90
N GLN A 97 6.05 4.66 -2.16
CA GLN A 97 4.91 3.75 -2.27
C GLN A 97 4.30 3.81 -3.67
N VAL A 98 4.03 5.01 -4.15
CA VAL A 98 3.42 5.18 -5.47
C VAL A 98 4.38 4.71 -6.58
N ALA A 99 5.67 5.00 -6.43
CA ALA A 99 6.67 4.53 -7.37
C ALA A 99 6.72 3.00 -7.43
N SER A 100 6.52 2.35 -6.28
CA SER A 100 6.47 0.89 -6.24
C SER A 100 5.29 0.35 -7.05
N VAL A 101 4.13 1.00 -6.95
CA VAL A 101 2.96 0.62 -7.74
C VAL A 101 3.26 0.76 -9.23
N ILE A 102 3.87 1.87 -9.63
CA ILE A 102 4.22 2.08 -11.04
C ILE A 102 5.19 1.01 -11.52
N PHE A 103 6.20 0.71 -10.71
CA PHE A 103 7.18 -0.31 -11.07
C PHE A 103 6.52 -1.69 -11.25
N LEU A 104 5.50 -1.98 -10.45
CA LEU A 104 4.82 -3.27 -10.50
C LEU A 104 3.76 -3.37 -11.60
N SER A 105 3.39 -2.24 -12.19
CA SER A 105 2.43 -2.24 -13.28
C SER A 105 2.98 -3.05 -14.46
N PRO A 106 2.18 -3.88 -15.12
CA PRO A 106 0.74 -4.06 -14.97
C PRO A 106 0.32 -5.18 -14.02
N MET A 107 1.24 -5.75 -13.24
CA MET A 107 0.90 -6.84 -12.33
C MET A 107 -0.07 -6.42 -11.25
N VAL A 108 -0.02 -5.16 -10.86
CA VAL A 108 -0.90 -4.62 -9.81
C VAL A 108 -2.09 -3.96 -10.46
N LYS A 109 -3.28 -4.42 -10.09
CA LYS A 109 -4.52 -3.91 -10.66
C LYS A 109 -4.87 -2.54 -10.10
N SER A 110 -4.72 -2.37 -8.79
CA SER A 110 -5.07 -1.12 -8.14
C SER A 110 -4.25 -0.92 -6.88
N LEU A 111 -4.09 0.33 -6.52
CA LEU A 111 -3.55 0.73 -5.22
C LEU A 111 -4.71 0.85 -4.25
N ILE A 112 -4.60 0.20 -3.11
CA ILE A 112 -5.58 0.36 -2.03
C ILE A 112 -4.96 1.27 -0.99
N THR A 113 -5.59 2.41 -0.78
CA THR A 113 -5.12 3.39 0.20
C THR A 113 -6.29 4.19 0.72
N TYR A 114 -6.15 4.72 1.92
CA TYR A 114 -7.14 5.59 2.54
C TYR A 114 -6.58 6.99 2.78
N ASP A 115 -5.34 7.23 2.35
CA ASP A 115 -4.69 8.52 2.50
C ASP A 115 -5.13 9.44 1.37
N LYS A 116 -5.78 10.55 1.72
CA LYS A 116 -6.38 11.43 0.72
C LYS A 116 -5.36 12.06 -0.22
N ASN A 117 -4.20 12.44 0.30
CA ASN A 117 -3.17 13.03 -0.55
C ASN A 117 -2.60 12.00 -1.51
N MET A 118 -2.42 10.76 -1.04
CA MET A 118 -1.96 9.69 -1.91
C MET A 118 -2.99 9.37 -2.99
N ILE A 119 -4.27 9.33 -2.62
CA ILE A 119 -5.35 9.09 -3.59
C ILE A 119 -5.30 10.14 -4.70
N LYS A 120 -5.22 11.40 -4.32
CA LYS A 120 -5.19 12.50 -5.27
C LYS A 120 -4.01 12.38 -6.23
N ASN A 121 -2.83 12.17 -5.71
CA ASN A 121 -1.62 12.12 -6.52
C ASN A 121 -1.54 10.86 -7.39
N ALA A 122 -1.96 9.72 -6.84
CA ALA A 122 -1.95 8.48 -7.62
C ALA A 122 -2.92 8.59 -8.81
N LYS A 123 -4.09 9.18 -8.59
CA LYS A 123 -5.03 9.40 -9.68
C LYS A 123 -4.47 10.34 -10.74
N ALA A 124 -3.76 11.38 -10.30
CA ALA A 124 -3.12 12.31 -11.24
C ALA A 124 -2.07 11.60 -12.09
N LEU A 125 -1.50 10.52 -11.58
CA LEU A 125 -0.50 9.73 -12.31
C LEU A 125 -1.15 8.61 -13.13
N GLY A 126 -2.48 8.53 -13.16
CA GLY A 126 -3.18 7.51 -13.94
C GLY A 126 -3.29 6.17 -13.27
N ILE A 127 -3.03 6.09 -11.97
CA ILE A 127 -3.09 4.84 -11.22
C ILE A 127 -4.51 4.60 -10.75
N SER A 128 -4.98 3.36 -10.91
CA SER A 128 -6.28 2.96 -10.38
C SER A 128 -6.19 2.87 -8.86
N VAL A 129 -7.06 3.57 -8.16
CA VAL A 129 -7.08 3.63 -6.70
C VAL A 129 -8.44 3.20 -6.18
N VAL A 130 -8.45 2.37 -5.16
CA VAL A 130 -9.70 2.00 -4.48
C VAL A 130 -9.52 2.15 -2.98
N SER A 131 -10.62 2.46 -2.31
CA SER A 131 -10.66 2.63 -0.86
C SER A 131 -11.91 1.91 -0.36
N PRO A 132 -11.87 0.57 -0.25
CA PRO A 132 -13.07 -0.19 0.11
C PRO A 132 -13.70 0.31 1.40
N GLY A 133 -15.01 0.53 1.38
CA GLY A 133 -15.74 1.03 2.53
C GLY A 133 -15.92 2.53 2.59
N ILE A 134 -15.26 3.26 1.71
CA ILE A 134 -15.43 4.73 1.59
C ILE A 134 -16.37 5.00 0.43
N LYS A 135 -17.32 5.88 0.65
CA LYS A 135 -18.29 6.22 -0.38
C LYS A 135 -17.88 7.37 -1.27
#